data_0c58037e9fe8eb27160082059b1131e8
#
_entry.id   0c58037e9fe8eb27160082059b1131e8
#
_cell.length_a   1.000
_cell.length_b   1.000
_cell.length_c   1.000
_cell.angle_alpha   90.00
_cell.angle_beta   90.00
_cell.angle_gamma   90.00
#
_symmetry.space_group_name_H-M   'P 1'
#
loop_
_entity.id
_entity.type
_entity.pdbx_description
1 polymer ?
#
loop_
_entity_poly.entity_id
_entity_poly.type
_entity_poly.pdbx_seq_one_letter_code
_entity_poly.pdbx_strand_id
1 'polypeptide(L)'
;KHVYIEKPITHPIEEAQAVVAKVKETGLKLQVGVQGMSDDSYSTAHEAILAGKIGTVVNAQIEYCRDYPLDRGPWRVDNVDFDRMATRPADLDWDAWLGPAPKRPWDPHRYFEWRNYKDYSGGIATDLFVHRITRLIRACGLQLPVRVAGMGGIYTWDDGRELPDSFEMLAEYPRIDKITNGMTVHVLGTMANRTGIEHLIRGTKATLVFMRGKGWNIIEHRTGKVLESHTLGGGEQIALHHANLHAAIRDNKPLNCPAELGQYGLTAVAMANLSWFNKKMMTWDADAGRAV
;
A
#
# COMPACT_ATOMS: atom_id res chain seq x y z
N LYS A 1 -14.76 13.47 -16.30
CA LYS A 1 -14.67 14.18 -15.02
C LYS A 1 -13.37 13.81 -14.32
N HIS A 2 -12.83 14.70 -13.47
CA HIS A 2 -11.75 14.38 -12.54
C HIS A 2 -12.26 13.45 -11.45
N VAL A 3 -11.38 12.61 -10.86
CA VAL A 3 -11.78 11.55 -9.94
C VAL A 3 -10.88 11.53 -8.70
N TYR A 4 -11.48 11.31 -7.55
CA TYR A 4 -10.82 10.79 -6.36
C TYR A 4 -11.29 9.36 -6.15
N ILE A 5 -10.37 8.43 -5.99
CA ILE A 5 -10.67 7.01 -5.73
C ILE A 5 -9.96 6.54 -4.48
N GLU A 6 -10.65 5.79 -3.63
CA GLU A 6 -10.02 5.20 -2.45
C GLU A 6 -8.99 4.12 -2.83
N LYS A 7 -8.04 3.91 -1.93
CA LYS A 7 -7.05 2.82 -2.05
C LYS A 7 -7.70 1.45 -1.69
N PRO A 8 -7.20 0.37 -2.26
CA PRO A 8 -6.32 0.32 -3.43
C PRO A 8 -7.01 0.87 -4.67
N ILE A 9 -6.25 1.34 -5.64
CA ILE A 9 -6.82 1.94 -6.88
C ILE A 9 -7.81 0.99 -7.58
N THR A 10 -7.57 -0.33 -7.53
CA THR A 10 -8.44 -1.40 -8.01
C THR A 10 -8.18 -2.68 -7.21
N HIS A 11 -8.95 -3.73 -7.46
CA HIS A 11 -8.68 -5.04 -6.87
C HIS A 11 -7.67 -5.84 -7.73
N PRO A 12 -7.86 -6.09 -9.04
CA PRO A 12 -6.87 -6.71 -9.92
C PRO A 12 -5.86 -5.69 -10.47
N ILE A 13 -4.66 -6.17 -10.81
CA ILE A 13 -3.58 -5.35 -11.40
C ILE A 13 -3.99 -4.81 -12.77
N GLU A 14 -4.66 -5.62 -13.59
CA GLU A 14 -5.04 -5.29 -14.96
C GLU A 14 -6.02 -4.10 -15.01
N GLU A 15 -6.91 -4.00 -14.04
CA GLU A 15 -7.82 -2.85 -13.93
C GLU A 15 -7.05 -1.57 -13.61
N ALA A 16 -6.02 -1.63 -12.75
CA ALA A 16 -5.19 -0.46 -12.45
C ALA A 16 -4.44 0.03 -13.71
N GLN A 17 -3.94 -0.91 -14.52
CA GLN A 17 -3.31 -0.58 -15.80
C GLN A 17 -4.31 0.11 -16.75
N ALA A 18 -5.54 -0.41 -16.84
CA ALA A 18 -6.59 0.18 -17.67
C ALA A 18 -6.97 1.59 -17.18
N VAL A 19 -7.05 1.81 -15.85
CA VAL A 19 -7.31 3.13 -15.25
C VAL A 19 -6.18 4.09 -15.59
N VAL A 20 -4.91 3.69 -15.44
CA VAL A 20 -3.74 4.52 -15.79
C VAL A 20 -3.75 4.88 -17.27
N ALA A 21 -4.02 3.90 -18.16
CA ALA A 21 -4.12 4.15 -19.59
C ALA A 21 -5.22 5.17 -19.91
N LYS A 22 -6.40 5.04 -19.28
CA LYS A 22 -7.52 5.97 -19.49
C LYS A 22 -7.23 7.37 -18.94
N VAL A 23 -6.52 7.49 -17.81
CA VAL A 23 -6.09 8.79 -17.28
C VAL A 23 -5.14 9.47 -18.26
N LYS A 24 -4.18 8.74 -18.84
CA LYS A 24 -3.26 9.28 -19.86
C LYS A 24 -3.98 9.71 -21.13
N GLU A 25 -4.89 8.88 -21.62
CA GLU A 25 -5.71 9.16 -22.81
C GLU A 25 -6.54 10.45 -22.64
N THR A 26 -7.16 10.64 -21.48
CA THR A 26 -8.10 11.73 -21.26
C THR A 26 -7.47 13.00 -20.72
N GLY A 27 -6.26 12.94 -20.15
CA GLY A 27 -5.62 14.04 -19.45
C GLY A 27 -6.34 14.48 -18.16
N LEU A 28 -7.36 13.73 -17.72
CA LEU A 28 -8.11 14.03 -16.51
C LEU A 28 -7.28 13.75 -15.27
N LYS A 29 -7.57 14.45 -14.18
CA LYS A 29 -6.90 14.25 -12.90
C LYS A 29 -7.57 13.10 -12.15
N LEU A 30 -6.78 12.13 -11.72
CA LEU A 30 -7.20 11.05 -10.81
C LEU A 30 -6.22 10.98 -9.65
N GLN A 31 -6.73 11.16 -8.43
CA GLN A 31 -5.95 11.01 -7.20
C GLN A 31 -6.39 9.76 -6.45
N VAL A 32 -5.43 8.94 -6.07
CA VAL A 32 -5.67 7.73 -5.27
C VAL A 32 -5.57 8.06 -3.78
N GLY A 33 -6.54 7.62 -3.00
CA GLY A 33 -6.70 7.88 -1.55
C GLY A 33 -5.64 7.25 -0.66
N VAL A 34 -4.37 7.45 -0.97
CA VAL A 34 -3.24 7.18 -0.08
C VAL A 34 -2.84 8.50 0.58
N GLN A 35 -3.59 8.91 1.61
CA GLN A 35 -3.49 10.24 2.22
C GLN A 35 -2.09 10.57 2.77
N GLY A 36 -1.35 9.55 3.19
CA GLY A 36 0.04 9.70 3.62
C GLY A 36 0.99 10.21 2.54
N MET A 37 0.58 10.27 1.27
CA MET A 37 1.35 10.90 0.21
C MET A 37 1.29 12.43 0.22
N SER A 38 0.41 13.02 1.05
CA SER A 38 0.39 14.45 1.34
C SER A 38 1.26 14.83 2.56
N ASP A 39 1.91 13.84 3.18
CA ASP A 39 3.00 14.04 4.12
C ASP A 39 4.29 14.33 3.34
N ASP A 40 4.89 15.49 3.58
CA ASP A 40 6.07 15.96 2.84
C ASP A 40 7.36 15.18 3.14
N SER A 41 7.36 14.35 4.19
CA SER A 41 8.53 13.55 4.57
C SER A 41 9.03 12.66 3.43
N TYR A 42 8.14 12.11 2.61
CA TYR A 42 8.52 11.17 1.56
C TYR A 42 9.00 11.85 0.28
N SER A 43 8.49 13.05 -0.03
CA SER A 43 8.98 13.87 -1.14
C SER A 43 10.34 14.50 -0.80
N THR A 44 10.49 15.03 0.41
CA THR A 44 11.79 15.59 0.86
C THR A 44 12.85 14.51 1.06
N ALA A 45 12.47 13.30 1.48
CA ALA A 45 13.36 12.15 1.48
C ALA A 45 13.85 11.80 0.07
N HIS A 46 12.96 11.86 -0.94
CA HIS A 46 13.35 11.65 -2.34
C HIS A 46 14.40 12.67 -2.81
N GLU A 47 14.20 13.94 -2.49
CA GLU A 47 15.16 15.00 -2.80
C GLU A 47 16.53 14.76 -2.13
N ALA A 48 16.53 14.36 -0.85
CA ALA A 48 17.74 14.02 -0.11
C ALA A 48 18.49 12.82 -0.71
N ILE A 49 17.75 11.80 -1.16
CA ILE A 49 18.29 10.60 -1.83
C ILE A 49 18.91 10.99 -3.18
N LEU A 50 18.19 11.74 -4.01
CA LEU A 50 18.67 12.23 -5.32
C LEU A 50 19.91 13.10 -5.17
N ALA A 51 20.02 13.89 -4.10
CA ALA A 51 21.21 14.68 -3.75
C ALA A 51 22.38 13.80 -3.26
N GLY A 52 22.22 12.47 -3.18
CA GLY A 52 23.26 11.53 -2.78
C GLY A 52 23.65 11.56 -1.29
N LYS A 53 22.78 12.16 -0.44
CA LYS A 53 23.07 12.35 1.00
C LYS A 53 23.27 11.04 1.76
N ILE A 54 22.58 9.96 1.34
CA ILE A 54 22.76 8.63 1.95
C ILE A 54 23.62 7.67 1.09
N GLY A 55 24.12 8.15 -0.06
CA GLY A 55 24.83 7.31 -1.04
C GLY A 55 23.85 6.46 -1.86
N THR A 56 24.33 5.32 -2.42
CA THR A 56 23.50 4.38 -3.17
C THR A 56 22.56 3.66 -2.22
N VAL A 57 21.27 3.67 -2.50
CA VAL A 57 20.25 2.94 -1.71
C VAL A 57 20.38 1.44 -1.96
N VAL A 58 20.35 0.65 -0.90
CA VAL A 58 20.50 -0.81 -0.96
C VAL A 58 19.28 -1.57 -0.42
N ASN A 59 18.56 -0.99 0.56
CA ASN A 59 17.43 -1.63 1.20
C ASN A 59 16.51 -0.60 1.84
N ALA A 60 15.22 -0.89 1.92
CA ALA A 60 14.26 -0.14 2.71
C ALA A 60 13.33 -1.08 3.49
N GLN A 61 12.85 -0.61 4.63
CA GLN A 61 11.87 -1.35 5.43
C GLN A 61 10.82 -0.42 6.01
N ILE A 62 9.62 -0.97 6.17
CA ILE A 62 8.47 -0.28 6.75
C ILE A 62 7.50 -1.31 7.32
N GLU A 63 6.55 -0.90 8.18
CA GLU A 63 5.60 -1.83 8.77
C GLU A 63 4.17 -1.26 8.80
N TYR A 64 3.23 -2.18 9.01
CA TYR A 64 1.87 -1.87 9.40
C TYR A 64 1.37 -2.88 10.43
N CYS A 65 1.72 -2.64 11.69
CA CYS A 65 1.34 -3.50 12.81
C CYS A 65 0.16 -2.89 13.58
N ARG A 66 -0.81 -3.72 13.93
CA ARG A 66 -1.98 -3.39 14.74
C ARG A 66 -2.18 -4.41 15.85
N ASP A 67 -3.03 -4.09 16.79
CA ASP A 67 -3.37 -4.90 17.95
C ASP A 67 -4.89 -4.95 18.06
N TYR A 68 -5.47 -6.00 17.49
CA TYR A 68 -6.91 -6.24 17.56
C TYR A 68 -7.25 -7.14 18.73
N PRO A 69 -8.45 -7.01 19.33
CA PRO A 69 -8.90 -7.89 20.39
C PRO A 69 -8.94 -9.36 19.94
N LEU A 70 -8.45 -10.27 20.79
CA LEU A 70 -8.37 -11.70 20.47
C LEU A 70 -9.73 -12.38 20.29
N ASP A 71 -10.75 -11.84 20.95
CA ASP A 71 -12.13 -12.37 20.92
C ASP A 71 -12.91 -11.95 19.67
N ARG A 72 -12.40 -10.96 18.92
CA ARG A 72 -13.13 -10.43 17.76
C ARG A 72 -12.33 -10.49 16.45
N GLY A 73 -11.05 -10.20 16.50
CA GLY A 73 -10.19 -10.13 15.30
C GLY A 73 -10.40 -8.89 14.42
N PRO A 74 -9.54 -8.73 13.41
CA PRO A 74 -9.60 -7.59 12.49
C PRO A 74 -10.80 -7.66 11.54
N TRP A 75 -11.35 -6.46 11.28
CA TRP A 75 -12.45 -6.23 10.33
C TRP A 75 -13.77 -6.94 10.64
N ARG A 76 -13.92 -7.49 11.86
CA ARG A 76 -15.20 -7.94 12.36
C ARG A 76 -16.05 -6.74 12.79
N VAL A 77 -17.34 -6.82 12.54
CA VAL A 77 -18.30 -5.77 12.91
C VAL A 77 -19.16 -6.25 14.09
N ASP A 78 -19.36 -5.37 15.06
CA ASP A 78 -20.11 -5.65 16.30
C ASP A 78 -21.45 -4.91 16.38
N ASN A 79 -21.73 -4.04 15.42
CA ASN A 79 -22.95 -3.27 15.30
C ASN A 79 -23.95 -3.86 14.28
N VAL A 80 -23.74 -5.09 13.85
CA VAL A 80 -24.60 -5.82 12.94
C VAL A 80 -25.21 -7.02 13.64
N ASP A 81 -26.52 -7.08 13.67
CA ASP A 81 -27.30 -8.25 14.10
C ASP A 81 -27.34 -9.26 12.93
N PHE A 82 -26.42 -10.22 12.95
CA PHE A 82 -26.27 -11.21 11.89
C PHE A 82 -27.48 -12.18 11.82
N ASP A 83 -28.15 -12.47 12.94
CA ASP A 83 -29.37 -13.28 12.93
C ASP A 83 -30.49 -12.58 12.18
N ARG A 84 -30.67 -11.28 12.43
CA ARG A 84 -31.62 -10.44 11.69
C ARG A 84 -31.22 -10.31 10.22
N MET A 85 -29.91 -10.23 9.92
CA MET A 85 -29.37 -10.13 8.56
C MET A 85 -29.27 -11.48 7.83
N ALA A 86 -29.66 -12.59 8.45
CA ALA A 86 -29.75 -13.90 7.76
C ALA A 86 -30.68 -13.84 6.54
N THR A 87 -31.73 -13.01 6.61
CA THR A 87 -32.58 -12.69 5.44
C THR A 87 -32.02 -11.45 4.75
N ARG A 88 -31.80 -11.53 3.44
CA ARG A 88 -31.34 -10.39 2.64
C ARG A 88 -32.32 -9.23 2.70
N PRO A 89 -31.86 -7.98 2.97
CA PRO A 89 -32.70 -6.80 2.86
C PRO A 89 -33.32 -6.67 1.45
N ALA A 90 -34.62 -6.31 1.39
CA ALA A 90 -35.38 -6.29 0.13
C ALA A 90 -34.85 -5.21 -0.86
N ASP A 91 -34.24 -4.15 -0.34
CA ASP A 91 -33.67 -3.04 -1.10
C ASP A 91 -32.19 -3.23 -1.46
N LEU A 92 -31.57 -4.38 -1.11
CA LEU A 92 -30.20 -4.70 -1.46
C LEU A 92 -30.14 -5.52 -2.76
N ASP A 93 -29.47 -4.97 -3.77
CA ASP A 93 -29.11 -5.72 -4.97
C ASP A 93 -27.80 -6.49 -4.74
N TRP A 94 -27.92 -7.73 -4.28
CA TRP A 94 -26.78 -8.59 -3.98
C TRP A 94 -25.96 -8.97 -5.22
N ASP A 95 -26.63 -9.16 -6.36
CA ASP A 95 -25.96 -9.50 -7.61
C ASP A 95 -25.12 -8.34 -8.17
N ALA A 96 -25.63 -7.12 -8.05
CA ALA A 96 -24.87 -5.91 -8.38
C ALA A 96 -23.71 -5.71 -7.42
N TRP A 97 -23.88 -5.98 -6.12
CA TRP A 97 -22.80 -5.88 -5.13
C TRP A 97 -21.67 -6.90 -5.40
N LEU A 98 -22.02 -8.14 -5.73
CA LEU A 98 -21.03 -9.15 -6.11
C LEU A 98 -20.20 -8.74 -7.34
N GLY A 99 -20.79 -7.98 -8.27
CA GLY A 99 -20.09 -7.56 -9.48
C GLY A 99 -19.49 -8.74 -10.26
N PRO A 100 -18.17 -8.73 -10.56
CA PRO A 100 -17.48 -9.80 -11.26
C PRO A 100 -17.11 -11.00 -10.37
N ALA A 101 -17.28 -10.90 -9.06
CA ALA A 101 -16.99 -11.99 -8.13
C ALA A 101 -17.91 -13.21 -8.37
N PRO A 102 -17.49 -14.42 -7.96
CA PRO A 102 -18.31 -15.61 -8.12
C PRO A 102 -19.71 -15.44 -7.52
N LYS A 103 -20.75 -15.74 -8.29
CA LYS A 103 -22.13 -15.67 -7.84
C LYS A 103 -22.38 -16.69 -6.73
N ARG A 104 -23.02 -16.24 -5.66
CA ARG A 104 -23.31 -17.06 -4.47
C ARG A 104 -24.56 -16.58 -3.75
N PRO A 105 -25.22 -17.43 -2.95
CA PRO A 105 -26.33 -17.03 -2.09
C PRO A 105 -25.94 -15.85 -1.19
N TRP A 106 -26.95 -15.13 -0.71
CA TRP A 106 -26.75 -14.06 0.26
C TRP A 106 -25.97 -14.56 1.49
N ASP A 107 -24.97 -13.79 1.87
CA ASP A 107 -24.10 -14.05 3.02
C ASP A 107 -23.79 -12.71 3.70
N PRO A 108 -24.38 -12.42 4.87
CA PRO A 108 -24.19 -11.15 5.55
C PRO A 108 -22.74 -10.96 6.03
N HIS A 109 -22.01 -12.02 6.39
CA HIS A 109 -20.61 -11.91 6.76
C HIS A 109 -19.77 -11.44 5.57
N ARG A 110 -19.99 -11.97 4.39
CA ARG A 110 -19.30 -11.52 3.18
C ARG A 110 -19.65 -10.08 2.80
N TYR A 111 -20.84 -9.62 3.09
CA TYR A 111 -21.24 -8.24 2.82
C TYR A 111 -20.63 -7.25 3.81
N PHE A 112 -20.80 -7.46 5.11
CA PHE A 112 -20.37 -6.52 6.14
C PHE A 112 -18.88 -6.65 6.49
N GLU A 113 -18.30 -7.84 6.38
CA GLU A 113 -16.93 -8.19 6.75
C GLU A 113 -16.08 -8.55 5.53
N TRP A 114 -16.39 -7.98 4.36
CA TRP A 114 -15.83 -8.30 3.05
C TRP A 114 -14.28 -8.31 3.00
N ARG A 115 -13.63 -7.55 3.88
CA ARG A 115 -12.16 -7.51 3.96
C ARG A 115 -11.51 -8.83 4.35
N ASN A 116 -12.27 -9.76 4.90
CA ASN A 116 -11.79 -11.08 5.29
C ASN A 116 -11.79 -12.09 4.13
N TYR A 117 -12.39 -11.74 2.97
CA TYR A 117 -12.63 -12.67 1.86
C TYR A 117 -11.90 -12.25 0.59
N LYS A 118 -11.16 -13.21 -0.01
CA LYS A 118 -10.29 -12.96 -1.18
C LYS A 118 -11.01 -12.49 -2.44
N ASP A 119 -12.30 -12.81 -2.59
CA ASP A 119 -13.09 -12.40 -3.75
C ASP A 119 -13.30 -10.88 -3.79
N TYR A 120 -13.18 -10.19 -2.65
CA TYR A 120 -13.49 -8.77 -2.50
C TYR A 120 -12.31 -7.95 -1.99
N SER A 121 -11.29 -8.59 -1.43
CA SER A 121 -10.19 -7.93 -0.74
C SER A 121 -8.88 -8.69 -0.93
N GLY A 122 -7.76 -8.00 -0.78
CA GLY A 122 -6.44 -8.59 -0.62
C GLY A 122 -5.92 -8.53 0.82
N GLY A 123 -6.81 -8.32 1.81
CA GLY A 123 -6.47 -8.32 3.24
C GLY A 123 -5.41 -7.30 3.62
N ILE A 124 -4.49 -7.68 4.49
CA ILE A 124 -3.39 -6.82 4.99
C ILE A 124 -2.61 -6.18 3.83
N ALA A 125 -2.33 -6.92 2.76
CA ALA A 125 -1.54 -6.45 1.64
C ALA A 125 -2.19 -5.23 0.96
N THR A 126 -3.42 -5.35 0.49
CA THR A 126 -4.07 -4.27 -0.28
C THR A 126 -4.77 -3.24 0.60
N ASP A 127 -5.19 -3.60 1.82
CA ASP A 127 -5.84 -2.64 2.72
C ASP A 127 -4.83 -1.79 3.50
N LEU A 128 -3.70 -2.36 3.91
CA LEU A 128 -2.73 -1.72 4.81
C LEU A 128 -1.36 -1.49 4.17
N PHE A 129 -0.75 -2.51 3.56
CA PHE A 129 0.59 -2.36 3.00
C PHE A 129 0.65 -1.38 1.84
N VAL A 130 -0.43 -1.23 1.07
CA VAL A 130 -0.50 -0.23 0.01
C VAL A 130 -0.20 1.18 0.52
N HIS A 131 -0.63 1.53 1.75
CA HIS A 131 -0.27 2.82 2.36
C HIS A 131 1.23 2.96 2.66
N ARG A 132 1.89 1.85 2.94
CA ARG A 132 3.30 1.84 3.36
C ARG A 132 4.25 1.74 2.18
N ILE A 133 4.01 0.78 1.30
CA ILE A 133 4.87 0.58 0.12
C ILE A 133 4.85 1.81 -0.81
N THR A 134 3.69 2.44 -1.00
CA THR A 134 3.55 3.65 -1.83
C THR A 134 4.45 4.79 -1.33
N ARG A 135 4.64 4.91 -0.01
CA ARG A 135 5.55 5.88 0.60
C ARG A 135 7.01 5.61 0.22
N LEU A 136 7.45 4.36 0.32
CA LEU A 136 8.81 3.98 -0.06
C LEU A 136 9.03 4.07 -1.58
N ILE A 137 8.02 3.71 -2.37
CA ILE A 137 8.03 3.90 -3.83
C ILE A 137 8.27 5.38 -4.14
N ARG A 138 7.55 6.30 -3.48
CA ARG A 138 7.74 7.74 -3.65
C ARG A 138 9.13 8.20 -3.23
N ALA A 139 9.57 7.80 -2.04
CA ALA A 139 10.85 8.22 -1.48
C ALA A 139 12.05 7.73 -2.29
N CYS A 140 12.01 6.51 -2.79
CA CYS A 140 13.09 5.91 -3.57
C CYS A 140 12.90 6.02 -5.09
N GLY A 141 11.84 6.70 -5.58
CA GLY A 141 11.58 6.83 -7.01
C GLY A 141 11.32 5.49 -7.72
N LEU A 142 10.81 4.49 -6.99
CA LEU A 142 10.56 3.14 -7.51
C LEU A 142 9.35 3.14 -8.44
N GLN A 143 9.25 2.08 -9.26
CA GLN A 143 8.11 1.81 -10.12
C GLN A 143 7.58 0.40 -9.87
N LEU A 144 7.71 -0.50 -10.84
CA LEU A 144 7.30 -1.89 -10.71
C LEU A 144 8.45 -2.74 -10.13
N PRO A 145 8.15 -3.71 -9.23
CA PRO A 145 9.17 -4.62 -8.73
C PRO A 145 9.56 -5.64 -9.80
N VAL A 146 10.79 -6.17 -9.73
CA VAL A 146 11.25 -7.30 -10.56
C VAL A 146 10.60 -8.59 -10.09
N ARG A 147 10.61 -8.82 -8.76
CA ARG A 147 10.02 -10.00 -8.14
C ARG A 147 9.58 -9.71 -6.71
N VAL A 148 8.59 -10.47 -6.25
CA VAL A 148 8.02 -10.31 -4.92
C VAL A 148 7.76 -11.67 -4.29
N ALA A 149 8.18 -11.85 -3.04
CA ALA A 149 7.78 -12.93 -2.18
C ALA A 149 6.83 -12.42 -1.08
N GLY A 150 5.73 -13.13 -0.87
CA GLY A 150 4.78 -12.90 0.22
C GLY A 150 4.70 -14.13 1.11
N MET A 151 4.81 -13.93 2.43
CA MET A 151 4.69 -14.99 3.44
C MET A 151 3.76 -14.55 4.55
N GLY A 152 3.00 -15.48 5.10
CA GLY A 152 2.08 -15.22 6.19
C GLY A 152 1.05 -16.32 6.34
N GLY A 153 0.06 -16.06 7.18
CA GLY A 153 -1.00 -17.02 7.41
C GLY A 153 -2.08 -16.49 8.34
N ILE A 154 -3.05 -17.34 8.60
CA ILE A 154 -4.05 -17.18 9.64
C ILE A 154 -3.45 -17.85 10.89
N TYR A 155 -2.85 -17.05 11.76
CA TYR A 155 -2.11 -17.54 12.92
C TYR A 155 -2.83 -17.29 14.24
N THR A 156 -3.80 -16.37 14.24
CA THR A 156 -4.47 -15.93 15.47
C THR A 156 -5.97 -16.18 15.43
N TRP A 157 -6.66 -15.85 14.35
CA TRP A 157 -8.13 -15.91 14.27
C TRP A 157 -8.61 -16.88 13.20
N ASP A 158 -8.87 -18.14 13.60
CA ASP A 158 -9.53 -19.15 12.76
C ASP A 158 -11.06 -18.99 12.82
N ASP A 159 -11.53 -17.91 12.21
CA ASP A 159 -12.91 -17.44 12.27
C ASP A 159 -13.63 -17.48 10.90
N GLY A 160 -13.11 -18.31 9.98
CA GLY A 160 -13.65 -18.43 8.62
C GLY A 160 -13.14 -17.37 7.63
N ARG A 161 -12.14 -16.56 8.03
CA ARG A 161 -11.45 -15.67 7.08
C ARG A 161 -10.65 -16.45 6.05
N GLU A 162 -10.46 -15.88 4.89
CA GLU A 162 -9.68 -16.47 3.80
C GLU A 162 -8.31 -15.80 3.62
N LEU A 163 -8.06 -14.69 4.34
CA LEU A 163 -6.87 -13.85 4.18
C LEU A 163 -6.03 -13.81 5.46
N PRO A 164 -4.72 -13.67 5.35
CA PRO A 164 -3.80 -13.68 6.49
C PRO A 164 -4.11 -12.61 7.54
N ASP A 165 -3.91 -12.93 8.80
CA ASP A 165 -3.88 -11.97 9.91
C ASP A 165 -2.45 -11.53 10.28
N SER A 166 -1.44 -12.23 9.77
CA SER A 166 -0.03 -11.85 9.81
C SER A 166 0.58 -12.08 8.43
N PHE A 167 1.28 -11.06 7.91
CA PHE A 167 1.76 -11.08 6.54
C PHE A 167 3.04 -10.25 6.40
N GLU A 168 3.98 -10.76 5.61
CA GLU A 168 5.19 -10.07 5.24
C GLU A 168 5.41 -10.12 3.73
N MET A 169 6.03 -9.09 3.19
CA MET A 169 6.46 -9.09 1.80
C MET A 169 7.91 -8.62 1.68
N LEU A 170 8.63 -9.26 0.75
CA LEU A 170 9.94 -8.83 0.29
C LEU A 170 9.85 -8.60 -1.22
N ALA A 171 10.07 -7.36 -1.64
CA ALA A 171 10.06 -6.96 -3.05
C ALA A 171 11.46 -6.54 -3.49
N GLU A 172 11.89 -7.00 -4.66
CA GLU A 172 13.11 -6.57 -5.32
C GLU A 172 12.78 -5.58 -6.44
N TYR A 173 13.52 -4.48 -6.48
CA TYR A 173 13.39 -3.43 -7.49
C TYR A 173 14.66 -3.33 -8.33
N PRO A 174 14.52 -2.96 -9.60
CA PRO A 174 15.67 -2.89 -10.52
C PRO A 174 16.56 -1.67 -10.22
N ARG A 175 17.65 -1.59 -10.94
CA ARG A 175 18.51 -0.40 -10.96
C ARG A 175 17.71 0.85 -11.34
N ILE A 176 17.94 1.94 -10.60
CA ILE A 176 17.45 3.29 -10.91
C ILE A 176 18.66 4.22 -10.85
N ASP A 177 18.91 4.93 -11.95
CA ASP A 177 20.07 5.81 -12.05
C ASP A 177 20.09 6.83 -10.88
N LYS A 178 21.29 7.10 -10.34
CA LYS A 178 21.57 7.98 -9.20
C LYS A 178 20.92 7.55 -7.86
N ILE A 179 20.13 6.50 -7.81
CA ILE A 179 19.42 6.07 -6.59
C ILE A 179 19.94 4.72 -6.11
N THR A 180 19.83 3.68 -6.97
CA THR A 180 20.16 2.31 -6.58
C THR A 180 20.68 1.48 -7.74
N ASN A 181 21.58 0.54 -7.46
CA ASN A 181 21.99 -0.50 -8.43
C ASN A 181 21.06 -1.72 -8.44
N GLY A 182 19.97 -1.67 -7.71
CA GLY A 182 19.00 -2.67 -7.35
C GLY A 182 18.84 -2.67 -5.83
N MET A 183 17.61 -2.84 -5.34
CA MET A 183 17.34 -2.81 -3.90
C MET A 183 16.19 -3.72 -3.51
N THR A 184 16.13 -4.06 -2.23
CA THR A 184 14.99 -4.77 -1.65
C THR A 184 14.18 -3.86 -0.74
N VAL A 185 12.86 -4.10 -0.72
CA VAL A 185 11.93 -3.45 0.20
C VAL A 185 11.22 -4.52 1.01
N HIS A 186 11.32 -4.41 2.34
CA HIS A 186 10.63 -5.28 3.28
C HIS A 186 9.45 -4.54 3.91
N VAL A 187 8.27 -5.18 3.90
CA VAL A 187 7.08 -4.70 4.60
C VAL A 187 6.58 -5.78 5.54
N LEU A 188 6.56 -5.48 6.83
CA LEU A 188 6.06 -6.36 7.89
C LEU A 188 4.67 -5.92 8.33
N GLY A 189 3.77 -6.86 8.59
CA GLY A 189 2.47 -6.57 9.17
C GLY A 189 1.87 -7.73 9.96
N THR A 190 1.27 -7.37 11.09
CA THR A 190 0.44 -8.27 11.87
C THR A 190 -0.73 -7.50 12.47
N MET A 191 -1.85 -8.20 12.67
CA MET A 191 -3.04 -7.65 13.32
C MET A 191 -3.08 -8.00 14.82
N ALA A 192 -2.16 -8.85 15.29
CA ALA A 192 -2.15 -9.40 16.66
C ALA A 192 -1.15 -8.69 17.60
N ASN A 193 -0.34 -7.78 17.10
CA ASN A 193 0.67 -7.09 17.90
C ASN A 193 1.04 -5.74 17.27
N ARG A 194 1.02 -4.66 18.04
CA ARG A 194 1.35 -3.31 17.57
C ARG A 194 2.84 -3.00 17.51
N THR A 195 3.70 -3.88 18.00
CA THR A 195 5.16 -3.66 17.96
C THR A 195 5.65 -3.82 16.53
N GLY A 196 6.15 -2.74 15.97
CA GLY A 196 6.65 -2.70 14.60
C GLY A 196 8.17 -2.60 14.53
N ILE A 197 8.66 -2.43 13.31
CA ILE A 197 10.07 -2.15 13.01
C ILE A 197 10.26 -0.65 12.71
N GLU A 198 11.50 -0.19 12.73
CA GLU A 198 11.81 1.18 12.29
C GLU A 198 11.51 1.34 10.79
N HIS A 199 10.93 2.48 10.44
CA HIS A 199 10.75 2.88 9.04
C HIS A 199 12.03 3.55 8.58
N LEU A 200 12.75 2.96 7.63
CA LEU A 200 14.05 3.49 7.20
C LEU A 200 14.41 3.08 5.76
N ILE A 201 15.37 3.83 5.21
CA ILE A 201 16.01 3.58 3.91
C ILE A 201 17.53 3.55 4.16
N ARG A 202 18.16 2.41 3.85
CA ARG A 202 19.61 2.22 4.01
C ARG A 202 20.35 2.59 2.73
N GLY A 203 21.28 3.48 2.86
CA GLY A 203 22.22 3.82 1.81
C GLY A 203 23.64 3.39 2.17
N THR A 204 24.57 3.49 1.20
CA THR A 204 25.97 3.09 1.40
C THR A 204 26.79 4.06 2.28
N LYS A 205 26.29 5.30 2.52
CA LYS A 205 26.95 6.30 3.35
C LYS A 205 26.22 6.56 4.66
N ALA A 206 24.89 6.53 4.65
CA ALA A 206 24.06 6.84 5.80
C ALA A 206 22.71 6.14 5.69
N THR A 207 21.91 6.15 6.75
CA THR A 207 20.54 5.65 6.81
C THR A 207 19.58 6.81 7.02
N LEU A 208 18.52 6.89 6.21
CA LEU A 208 17.39 7.80 6.42
C LEU A 208 16.36 7.06 7.27
N VAL A 209 16.09 7.59 8.47
CA VAL A 209 15.14 7.02 9.43
C VAL A 209 13.94 7.95 9.56
N PHE A 210 12.74 7.44 9.26
CA PHE A 210 11.50 8.18 9.43
C PHE A 210 11.06 8.16 10.90
N MET A 211 10.81 9.33 11.45
CA MET A 211 10.26 9.52 12.79
C MET A 211 8.74 9.69 12.68
N ARG A 212 7.97 8.77 13.25
CA ARG A 212 6.50 8.78 13.15
C ARG A 212 5.90 10.15 13.46
N GLY A 213 5.27 10.79 12.46
CA GLY A 213 4.63 12.10 12.58
C GLY A 213 5.57 13.26 12.90
N LYS A 214 6.88 13.13 12.63
CA LYS A 214 7.89 14.17 12.94
C LYS A 214 8.85 14.47 11.79
N GLY A 215 8.78 13.75 10.67
CA GLY A 215 9.73 13.88 9.56
C GLY A 215 10.76 12.75 9.53
N TRP A 216 12.02 13.08 9.23
CA TRP A 216 13.11 12.08 9.15
C TRP A 216 14.46 12.64 9.60
N ASN A 217 15.35 11.72 9.94
CA ASN A 217 16.77 11.98 10.20
C ASN A 217 17.64 11.19 9.22
N ILE A 218 18.74 11.78 8.77
CA ILE A 218 19.86 11.07 8.14
C ILE A 218 20.90 10.79 9.21
N ILE A 219 21.19 9.51 9.43
CA ILE A 219 22.07 9.03 10.49
C ILE A 219 23.29 8.35 9.86
N GLU A 220 24.48 8.79 10.21
CA GLU A 220 25.71 8.12 9.82
C GLU A 220 25.80 6.77 10.53
N HIS A 221 25.98 5.69 9.74
CA HIS A 221 25.78 4.33 10.24
C HIS A 221 26.86 3.81 11.18
N ARG A 222 28.07 4.38 11.17
CA ARG A 222 29.19 3.94 12.03
C ARG A 222 29.17 4.61 13.40
N THR A 223 28.81 5.87 13.45
CA THR A 223 28.87 6.68 14.67
C THR A 223 27.50 6.91 15.30
N GLY A 224 26.41 6.70 14.56
CA GLY A 224 25.05 7.07 14.97
C GLY A 224 24.80 8.59 14.97
N LYS A 225 25.73 9.39 14.45
CA LYS A 225 25.58 10.84 14.40
C LYS A 225 24.47 11.23 13.42
N VAL A 226 23.56 12.11 13.87
CA VAL A 226 22.58 12.75 12.99
C VAL A 226 23.30 13.78 12.12
N LEU A 227 23.26 13.58 10.80
CA LEU A 227 23.87 14.46 9.81
C LEU A 227 22.91 15.55 9.35
N GLU A 228 21.62 15.21 9.24
CA GLU A 228 20.57 16.11 8.78
C GLU A 228 19.23 15.66 9.33
N SER A 229 18.32 16.60 9.50
CA SER A 229 16.93 16.36 9.94
C SER A 229 15.97 17.15 9.08
N HIS A 230 14.81 16.55 8.78
CA HIS A 230 13.65 17.23 8.24
C HIS A 230 12.52 17.17 9.26
N THR A 231 11.93 18.31 9.57
CA THR A 231 10.74 18.39 10.41
C THR A 231 9.50 18.41 9.52
N LEU A 232 8.57 17.53 9.79
CA LEU A 232 7.31 17.42 9.06
C LEU A 232 6.54 18.75 9.03
N GLY A 233 6.25 19.24 7.82
CA GLY A 233 5.45 20.47 7.62
C GLY A 233 3.94 20.24 7.71
N GLY A 234 3.47 19.04 7.36
CA GLY A 234 2.08 18.62 7.46
C GLY A 234 1.97 17.10 7.46
N GLY A 235 1.14 16.55 8.33
CA GLY A 235 1.00 15.12 8.50
C GLY A 235 0.04 14.44 7.51
N GLU A 236 -0.29 13.19 7.78
CA GLU A 236 -1.25 12.37 7.05
C GLU A 236 -2.68 12.88 7.26
N GLN A 237 -3.05 13.97 6.57
CA GLN A 237 -4.35 14.61 6.68
C GLN A 237 -5.14 14.46 5.37
N ILE A 238 -6.35 13.92 5.47
CA ILE A 238 -7.23 13.75 4.32
C ILE A 238 -7.58 15.10 3.66
N ALA A 239 -7.74 16.16 4.47
CA ALA A 239 -8.02 17.51 3.96
C ALA A 239 -6.90 18.05 3.06
N LEU A 240 -5.62 17.83 3.42
CA LEU A 240 -4.47 18.22 2.58
C LEU A 240 -4.45 17.43 1.28
N HIS A 241 -4.86 16.16 1.34
CA HIS A 241 -4.89 15.30 0.16
C HIS A 241 -5.97 15.74 -0.84
N HIS A 242 -7.17 16.09 -0.35
CA HIS A 242 -8.22 16.69 -1.19
C HIS A 242 -7.83 18.07 -1.71
N ALA A 243 -7.22 18.93 -0.89
CA ALA A 243 -6.75 20.25 -1.32
C ALA A 243 -5.74 20.14 -2.46
N ASN A 244 -4.86 19.13 -2.43
CA ASN A 244 -3.93 18.85 -3.53
C ASN A 244 -4.66 18.46 -4.83
N LEU A 245 -5.71 17.62 -4.76
CA LEU A 245 -6.51 17.31 -5.95
C LEU A 245 -7.17 18.59 -6.53
N HIS A 246 -7.73 19.44 -5.67
CA HIS A 246 -8.33 20.69 -6.11
C HIS A 246 -7.30 21.62 -6.76
N ALA A 247 -6.09 21.73 -6.20
CA ALA A 247 -5.00 22.51 -6.80
C ALA A 247 -4.52 21.89 -8.14
N ALA A 248 -4.50 20.56 -8.24
CA ALA A 248 -4.18 19.89 -9.49
C ALA A 248 -5.22 20.17 -10.60
N ILE A 249 -6.50 20.27 -10.23
CA ILE A 249 -7.59 20.57 -11.17
C ILE A 249 -7.57 22.03 -11.61
N ARG A 250 -7.40 22.96 -10.67
CA ARG A 250 -7.51 24.42 -10.94
C ARG A 250 -6.23 25.00 -11.51
N ASP A 251 -5.09 24.60 -10.95
CA ASP A 251 -3.80 25.25 -11.16
C ASP A 251 -2.78 24.34 -11.84
N ASN A 252 -3.22 23.14 -12.28
CA ASN A 252 -2.38 22.10 -12.87
C ASN A 252 -1.18 21.70 -12.01
N LYS A 253 -1.32 21.77 -10.68
CA LYS A 253 -0.28 21.29 -9.75
C LYS A 253 -0.13 19.78 -9.85
N PRO A 254 1.05 19.20 -9.56
CA PRO A 254 1.23 17.76 -9.53
C PRO A 254 0.37 17.12 -8.44
N LEU A 255 -0.18 15.95 -8.73
CA LEU A 255 -0.90 15.13 -7.75
C LEU A 255 0.09 14.47 -6.79
N ASN A 256 -0.28 14.40 -5.51
CA ASN A 256 0.53 13.70 -4.50
C ASN A 256 0.48 12.18 -4.68
N CYS A 257 -0.65 11.64 -5.12
CA CYS A 257 -0.79 10.23 -5.46
C CYS A 257 -1.53 10.05 -6.80
N PRO A 258 -0.85 10.26 -7.94
CA PRO A 258 -1.44 10.03 -9.26
C PRO A 258 -1.73 8.53 -9.48
N ALA A 259 -2.50 8.22 -10.52
CA ALA A 259 -2.90 6.86 -10.87
C ALA A 259 -1.71 5.90 -11.00
N GLU A 260 -0.60 6.33 -11.61
CA GLU A 260 0.61 5.53 -11.77
C GLU A 260 1.22 5.12 -10.43
N LEU A 261 1.31 6.05 -9.48
CA LEU A 261 1.84 5.75 -8.14
C LEU A 261 0.92 4.77 -7.40
N GLY A 262 -0.40 4.92 -7.56
CA GLY A 262 -1.40 3.98 -7.04
C GLY A 262 -1.25 2.58 -7.66
N GLN A 263 -1.03 2.50 -8.97
CA GLN A 263 -0.75 1.26 -9.69
C GLN A 263 0.53 0.58 -9.20
N TYR A 264 1.62 1.32 -9.04
CA TYR A 264 2.88 0.76 -8.55
C TYR A 264 2.73 0.16 -7.16
N GLY A 265 2.07 0.88 -6.26
CA GLY A 265 1.76 0.41 -4.91
C GLY A 265 0.88 -0.85 -4.93
N LEU A 266 -0.21 -0.84 -5.70
CA LEU A 266 -1.09 -2.02 -5.86
C LEU A 266 -0.33 -3.22 -6.43
N THR A 267 0.44 -3.03 -7.51
CA THR A 267 1.14 -4.14 -8.17
C THR A 267 2.07 -4.86 -7.20
N ALA A 268 2.85 -4.12 -6.41
CA ALA A 268 3.75 -4.73 -5.44
C ALA A 268 3.01 -5.58 -4.39
N VAL A 269 1.93 -5.08 -3.81
CA VAL A 269 1.17 -5.81 -2.77
C VAL A 269 0.30 -6.93 -3.35
N ALA A 270 -0.21 -6.77 -4.57
CA ALA A 270 -0.95 -7.83 -5.25
C ALA A 270 -0.03 -9.00 -5.63
N MET A 271 1.19 -8.72 -6.10
CA MET A 271 2.20 -9.76 -6.34
C MET A 271 2.57 -10.51 -5.05
N ALA A 272 2.63 -9.83 -3.90
CA ALA A 272 2.84 -10.50 -2.61
C ALA A 272 1.69 -11.46 -2.27
N ASN A 273 0.43 -11.05 -2.47
CA ASN A 273 -0.73 -11.93 -2.31
C ASN A 273 -0.68 -13.12 -3.26
N LEU A 274 -0.40 -12.89 -4.56
CA LEU A 274 -0.24 -13.96 -5.54
C LEU A 274 0.86 -14.93 -5.15
N SER A 275 1.98 -14.43 -4.61
CA SER A 275 3.07 -15.25 -4.08
C SER A 275 2.59 -16.17 -2.96
N TRP A 276 1.84 -15.64 -2.00
CA TRP A 276 1.29 -16.41 -0.89
C TRP A 276 0.27 -17.46 -1.35
N PHE A 277 -0.68 -17.06 -2.22
CA PHE A 277 -1.70 -17.99 -2.75
C PHE A 277 -1.09 -19.13 -3.58
N ASN A 278 -0.09 -18.80 -4.42
CA ASN A 278 0.54 -19.78 -5.30
C ASN A 278 1.73 -20.52 -4.66
N LYS A 279 2.12 -20.14 -3.42
CA LYS A 279 3.26 -20.69 -2.69
C LYS A 279 4.58 -20.62 -3.49
N LYS A 280 4.75 -19.54 -4.26
CA LYS A 280 5.95 -19.28 -5.06
C LYS A 280 6.24 -17.78 -5.10
N MET A 281 7.51 -17.42 -5.33
CA MET A 281 7.87 -16.04 -5.64
C MET A 281 7.28 -15.65 -7.00
N MET A 282 6.69 -14.45 -7.09
CA MET A 282 6.16 -13.91 -8.34
C MET A 282 7.19 -13.01 -9.00
N THR A 283 7.30 -13.10 -10.31
CA THR A 283 8.15 -12.23 -11.15
C THR A 283 7.25 -11.32 -11.98
N TRP A 284 7.68 -10.08 -12.19
CA TRP A 284 7.00 -9.18 -13.12
C TRP A 284 7.51 -9.40 -14.54
N ASP A 285 6.63 -9.83 -15.42
CA ASP A 285 6.88 -9.88 -16.86
C ASP A 285 6.54 -8.51 -17.46
N ALA A 286 7.58 -7.73 -17.79
CA ALA A 286 7.39 -6.36 -18.29
C ALA A 286 6.81 -6.33 -19.71
N ASP A 287 7.10 -7.35 -20.54
CA ASP A 287 6.61 -7.42 -21.91
C ASP A 287 5.12 -7.81 -21.93
N ALA A 288 4.73 -8.75 -21.09
CA ALA A 288 3.33 -9.16 -20.94
C ALA A 288 2.52 -8.23 -19.99
N GLY A 289 3.18 -7.37 -19.23
CA GLY A 289 2.54 -6.48 -18.27
C GLY A 289 1.80 -7.19 -17.15
N ARG A 290 2.30 -8.34 -16.68
CA ARG A 290 1.64 -9.18 -15.65
C ARG A 290 2.63 -9.88 -14.72
N ALA A 291 2.12 -10.33 -13.61
CA ALA A 291 2.85 -11.19 -12.68
C ALA A 291 2.79 -12.67 -13.15
N VAL A 292 3.93 -13.38 -13.08
CA VAL A 292 4.11 -14.78 -13.45
C VAL A 292 4.76 -15.61 -12.35
#